data_ad9fe581be08eb4b02846d1ae76ed26c
#
_entry.id   ad9fe581be08eb4b02846d1ae76ed26c
#
_cell.length_a   1.000
_cell.length_b   1.000
_cell.length_c   1.000
_cell.angle_alpha   90.00
_cell.angle_beta   90.00
_cell.angle_gamma   90.00
#
_symmetry.space_group_name_H-M   'P 1'
#
loop_
_entity.id
_entity.type
_entity.pdbx_description
1 polymer ?
#
loop_
_entity_poly.entity_id
_entity_poly.type
_entity_poly.pdbx_seq_one_letter_code
_entity_poly.pdbx_strand_id
1 'polypeptide(L)'
;CLNDVKSRAGIDEVEISDSNALLDEIALERRKELVCEGHRWFDLIRTGKAIEVMKAHFANTTGYNGVSLNENNLVQPVPLSQIDTDSSIKQNKGYI
;
A
#
# COMPACT_ATOMS: atom_id res chain seq x y z
N CYS A 1 -6.39 9.52 18.89
CA CYS A 1 -7.51 8.97 18.17
C CYS A 1 -7.75 9.67 16.83
N LEU A 2 -8.65 9.17 15.94
CA LEU A 2 -8.89 9.77 14.61
C LEU A 2 -9.30 11.25 14.70
N ASN A 3 -10.27 11.54 15.58
CA ASN A 3 -10.76 12.91 15.75
C ASN A 3 -9.72 13.87 16.34
N ASP A 4 -8.78 13.38 17.14
CA ASP A 4 -7.68 14.21 17.66
C ASP A 4 -6.78 14.72 16.52
N VAL A 5 -6.51 13.85 15.51
CA VAL A 5 -5.74 14.22 14.31
C VAL A 5 -6.52 15.23 13.46
N LYS A 6 -7.80 14.97 13.21
CA LYS A 6 -8.68 15.87 12.44
C LYS A 6 -8.80 17.24 13.10
N SER A 7 -9.06 17.28 14.39
CA SER A 7 -9.18 18.51 15.16
C SER A 7 -7.89 19.35 15.13
N ARG A 8 -6.73 18.69 15.27
CA ARG A 8 -5.43 19.37 15.13
C ARG A 8 -5.23 19.98 13.75
N ALA A 9 -5.72 19.32 12.71
CA ALA A 9 -5.66 19.81 11.33
C ALA A 9 -6.75 20.83 10.98
N GLY A 10 -7.62 21.21 11.93
CA GLY A 10 -8.73 22.13 11.70
C GLY A 10 -9.86 21.53 10.86
N ILE A 11 -10.00 20.22 10.85
CA ILE A 11 -11.02 19.48 10.13
C ILE A 11 -12.10 19.02 11.12
N ASP A 12 -13.37 19.06 10.70
CA ASP A 12 -14.48 18.64 11.53
C ASP A 12 -14.37 17.18 11.97
N GLU A 13 -14.78 16.92 13.21
CA GLU A 13 -14.86 15.57 13.74
C GLU A 13 -15.91 14.74 13.00
N VAL A 14 -15.70 13.43 12.98
CA VAL A 14 -16.64 12.48 12.37
C VAL A 14 -17.09 11.46 13.40
N GLU A 15 -18.38 11.11 13.33
CA GLU A 15 -18.98 10.01 14.09
C GLU A 15 -19.24 8.85 13.14
N ILE A 16 -18.53 7.74 13.34
CA ILE A 16 -18.65 6.54 12.52
C ILE A 16 -18.90 5.36 13.44
N SER A 17 -20.07 4.74 13.32
CA SER A 17 -20.46 3.57 14.10
C SER A 17 -20.07 2.24 13.46
N ASP A 18 -19.95 2.20 12.14
CA ASP A 18 -19.53 1.00 11.41
C ASP A 18 -18.01 0.82 11.45
N SER A 19 -17.57 -0.38 11.85
CA SER A 19 -16.14 -0.68 12.01
C SER A 19 -15.36 -0.62 10.70
N ASN A 20 -15.95 -1.06 9.59
CA ASN A 20 -15.28 -1.06 8.28
C ASN A 20 -15.14 0.37 7.75
N ALA A 21 -16.21 1.16 7.87
CA ALA A 21 -16.19 2.57 7.51
C ALA A 21 -15.17 3.36 8.36
N LEU A 22 -15.05 3.03 9.64
CA LEU A 22 -14.05 3.63 10.52
C LEU A 22 -12.62 3.28 10.09
N LEU A 23 -12.36 2.02 9.73
CA LEU A 23 -11.04 1.60 9.24
C LEU A 23 -10.69 2.29 7.91
N ASP A 24 -11.64 2.47 7.02
CA ASP A 24 -11.42 3.17 5.76
C ASP A 24 -11.14 4.66 5.98
N GLU A 25 -11.84 5.30 6.92
CA GLU A 25 -11.57 6.70 7.28
C GLU A 25 -10.20 6.87 7.96
N ILE A 26 -9.81 5.94 8.83
CA ILE A 26 -8.47 5.93 9.42
C ILE A 26 -7.40 5.78 8.34
N ALA A 27 -7.60 4.89 7.37
CA ALA A 27 -6.66 4.69 6.27
C ALA A 27 -6.55 5.94 5.38
N LEU A 28 -7.65 6.65 5.16
CA LEU A 28 -7.68 7.91 4.43
C LEU A 28 -6.93 9.01 5.16
N GLU A 29 -7.15 9.15 6.48
CA GLU A 29 -6.48 10.17 7.28
C GLU A 29 -4.98 9.91 7.42
N ARG A 30 -4.57 8.65 7.61
CA ARG A 30 -3.16 8.25 7.56
C ARG A 30 -2.51 8.61 6.22
N ARG A 31 -3.22 8.40 5.11
CA ARG A 31 -2.72 8.77 3.78
C ARG A 31 -2.46 10.27 3.65
N LYS A 32 -3.30 11.11 4.23
CA LYS A 32 -3.14 12.56 4.22
C LYS A 32 -1.99 13.02 5.11
N GLU A 33 -1.95 12.52 6.34
CA GLU A 33 -0.93 12.88 7.33
C GLU A 33 0.49 12.46 6.90
N LEU A 34 0.62 11.26 6.32
CA LEU A 34 1.90 10.67 5.96
C LEU A 34 2.21 10.80 4.46
N VAL A 35 1.63 11.80 3.80
CA VAL A 35 1.92 12.06 2.38
C VAL A 35 3.41 12.37 2.19
N CYS A 36 4.01 11.77 1.16
CA CYS A 36 5.45 11.86 0.85
C CYS A 36 6.42 11.23 1.86
N GLU A 37 5.92 10.52 2.88
CA GLU A 37 6.77 9.82 3.85
C GLU A 37 7.02 8.34 3.53
N GLY A 38 6.51 7.85 2.40
CA GLY A 38 6.75 6.47 1.92
C GLY A 38 5.92 5.38 2.62
N HIS A 39 5.01 5.73 3.54
CA HIS A 39 4.25 4.76 4.32
C HIS A 39 3.12 4.07 3.56
N ARG A 40 2.60 4.67 2.49
CA ARG A 40 1.38 4.22 1.80
C ARG A 40 1.47 2.78 1.30
N TRP A 41 2.59 2.40 0.70
CA TRP A 41 2.77 1.03 0.18
C TRP A 41 2.71 -0.02 1.29
N PHE A 42 3.40 0.22 2.38
CA PHE A 42 3.40 -0.68 3.54
C PHE A 42 2.03 -0.79 4.20
N ASP A 43 1.29 0.30 4.30
CA ASP A 43 -0.08 0.30 4.79
C ASP A 43 -1.00 -0.54 3.90
N LEU A 44 -0.88 -0.44 2.58
CA LEU A 44 -1.64 -1.23 1.62
C LEU A 44 -1.34 -2.73 1.73
N ILE A 45 -0.05 -3.09 1.85
CA ILE A 45 0.37 -4.49 2.05
C ILE A 45 -0.20 -5.02 3.36
N ARG A 46 0.02 -4.32 4.46
CA ARG A 46 -0.42 -4.71 5.81
C ARG A 46 -1.93 -4.92 5.91
N THR A 47 -2.71 -4.11 5.21
CA THR A 47 -4.18 -4.21 5.21
C THR A 47 -4.74 -5.15 4.14
N GLY A 48 -3.89 -5.77 3.31
CA GLY A 48 -4.29 -6.65 2.23
C GLY A 48 -4.95 -5.95 1.02
N LYS A 49 -4.92 -4.62 0.98
CA LYS A 49 -5.58 -3.82 -0.07
C LYS A 49 -4.65 -3.44 -1.23
N ALA A 50 -3.37 -3.85 -1.21
CA ALA A 50 -2.38 -3.42 -2.20
C ALA A 50 -2.76 -3.75 -3.64
N ILE A 51 -3.14 -5.00 -3.92
CA ILE A 51 -3.49 -5.44 -5.28
C ILE A 51 -4.73 -4.73 -5.79
N GLU A 52 -5.78 -4.63 -4.98
CA GLU A 52 -7.04 -3.98 -5.35
C GLU A 52 -6.82 -2.51 -5.70
N VAL A 53 -6.20 -1.76 -4.78
CA VAL A 53 -5.97 -0.32 -4.93
C VAL A 53 -5.04 -0.02 -6.11
N MET A 54 -3.98 -0.81 -6.30
CA MET A 54 -3.04 -0.60 -7.40
C MET A 54 -3.64 -0.98 -8.75
N LYS A 55 -4.44 -2.04 -8.85
CA LYS A 55 -5.17 -2.37 -10.08
C LYS A 55 -6.13 -1.26 -10.48
N ALA A 56 -6.89 -0.72 -9.53
CA ALA A 56 -7.78 0.41 -9.77
C ALA A 56 -7.02 1.66 -10.23
N HIS A 57 -5.87 1.94 -9.62
CA HIS A 57 -5.02 3.05 -10.01
C HIS A 57 -4.49 2.88 -11.46
N PHE A 58 -3.96 1.73 -11.81
CA PHE A 58 -3.43 1.48 -13.16
C PHE A 58 -4.52 1.46 -14.23
N ALA A 59 -5.71 0.97 -13.92
CA ALA A 59 -6.85 1.02 -14.84
C ALA A 59 -7.26 2.45 -15.21
N ASN A 60 -7.03 3.40 -14.31
CA ASN A 60 -7.40 4.81 -14.47
C ASN A 60 -6.22 5.71 -14.89
N THR A 61 -5.02 5.14 -15.07
CA THR A 61 -3.81 5.92 -15.39
C THR A 61 -3.34 5.59 -16.79
N THR A 62 -3.24 6.60 -17.66
CA THR A 62 -2.75 6.47 -19.03
C THR A 62 -1.30 5.97 -19.04
N GLY A 63 -1.01 5.00 -19.87
CA GLY A 63 0.33 4.43 -20.01
C GLY A 63 0.59 3.15 -19.22
N TYR A 64 -0.34 2.74 -18.35
CA TYR A 64 -0.24 1.51 -17.56
C TYR A 64 -1.20 0.41 -18.01
N ASN A 65 -1.74 0.53 -19.22
CA ASN A 65 -2.63 -0.47 -19.80
C ASN A 65 -1.89 -1.82 -19.94
N GLY A 66 -2.47 -2.88 -19.39
CA GLY A 66 -1.90 -4.23 -19.46
C GLY A 66 -0.93 -4.59 -18.33
N VAL A 67 -0.70 -3.72 -17.36
CA VAL A 67 0.06 -4.09 -16.15
C VAL A 67 -0.72 -5.15 -15.35
N SER A 68 -0.16 -6.35 -15.25
CA SER A 68 -0.72 -7.44 -14.46
C SER A 68 -0.07 -7.45 -13.09
N LEU A 69 -0.86 -7.18 -12.06
CA LEU A 69 -0.43 -7.27 -10.67
C LEU A 69 -0.98 -8.53 -10.01
N ASN A 70 -0.12 -9.22 -9.29
CA ASN A 70 -0.46 -10.40 -8.49
C ASN A 70 0.30 -10.38 -7.15
N GLU A 71 0.05 -11.36 -6.31
CA GLU A 71 0.65 -11.42 -4.96
C GLU A 71 2.18 -11.48 -4.97
N ASN A 72 2.80 -12.04 -6.03
CA ASN A 72 4.25 -12.09 -6.12
C ASN A 72 4.88 -10.68 -6.23
N ASN A 73 4.14 -9.70 -6.76
CA ASN A 73 4.61 -8.33 -6.89
C ASN A 73 4.59 -7.54 -5.57
N LEU A 74 4.06 -8.10 -4.50
CA LEU A 74 4.08 -7.48 -3.17
C LEU A 74 5.45 -7.55 -2.51
N VAL A 75 6.29 -8.46 -2.96
CA VAL A 75 7.66 -8.66 -2.44
C VAL A 75 8.65 -8.26 -3.53
N GLN A 76 9.69 -7.54 -3.16
CA GLN A 76 10.74 -7.15 -4.11
C GLN A 76 11.61 -8.37 -4.50
N PRO A 77 12.17 -8.40 -5.71
CA PRO A 77 13.11 -9.45 -6.09
C PRO A 77 14.40 -9.36 -5.25
N VAL A 78 15.01 -10.51 -4.99
CA VAL A 78 16.35 -10.55 -4.44
C VAL A 78 17.33 -10.04 -5.51
N PRO A 79 18.23 -9.09 -5.20
CA PRO A 79 19.22 -8.61 -6.17
C PRO A 79 20.05 -9.75 -6.72
N LEU A 80 20.26 -9.79 -8.04
CA LEU A 80 21.05 -10.84 -8.69
C LEU A 80 22.46 -10.97 -8.10
N SER A 81 23.08 -9.86 -7.76
CA SER A 81 24.41 -9.87 -7.12
C SER A 81 24.47 -10.66 -5.81
N GLN A 82 23.36 -10.74 -5.08
CA GLN A 82 23.29 -11.55 -3.85
C GLN A 82 23.20 -13.05 -4.19
N ILE A 83 22.40 -13.40 -5.19
CA ILE A 83 22.26 -14.78 -5.66
C ILE A 83 23.56 -15.28 -6.27
N ASP A 84 24.26 -14.44 -7.02
CA ASP A 84 25.56 -14.78 -7.64
C ASP A 84 26.66 -14.98 -6.59
N THR A 85 26.57 -14.27 -5.47
CA THR A 85 27.53 -14.38 -4.36
C THR A 85 27.28 -15.59 -3.49
N ASP A 86 26.02 -15.96 -3.28
CA ASP A 86 25.64 -17.11 -2.45
C ASP A 86 24.54 -17.91 -3.13
N SER A 87 24.90 -19.06 -3.69
CA SER A 87 24.01 -19.98 -4.38
C SER A 87 22.92 -20.64 -3.49
N SER A 88 23.03 -20.49 -2.18
CA SER A 88 21.98 -20.94 -1.24
C SER A 88 20.76 -20.00 -1.24
N ILE A 89 20.94 -18.74 -1.65
CA ILE A 89 19.89 -17.74 -1.76
C ILE A 89 19.04 -18.03 -3.00
N LYS A 90 17.73 -18.11 -2.79
CA LYS A 90 16.78 -18.34 -3.89
C LYS A 90 15.96 -17.08 -4.16
N GLN A 91 15.64 -16.86 -5.42
CA GLN A 91 14.78 -15.77 -5.84
C GLN A 91 13.37 -15.93 -5.28
N ASN A 92 12.74 -14.80 -4.98
CA ASN A 92 11.32 -14.75 -4.60
C ASN A 92 10.44 -15.26 -5.74
N LYS A 93 9.32 -15.89 -5.37
CA LYS A 93 8.36 -16.44 -6.33
C LYS A 93 7.86 -15.35 -7.29
N GLY A 94 7.82 -15.67 -8.57
CA GLY A 94 7.36 -14.74 -9.62
C GLY A 94 8.47 -13.92 -10.28
N TYR A 95 9.71 -14.07 -9.80
CA TYR A 95 10.90 -13.51 -10.45
C TYR A 95 11.80 -14.65 -10.96
N ILE A 96 12.52 -14.38 -12.03
CA ILE A 96 13.38 -15.36 -12.71
C ILE A 96 14.78 -15.28 -12.13
#